data_4fed720224e3350eb87ebde9f29f89c4
#
_entry.id   4fed720224e3350eb87ebde9f29f89c4
#
_cell.length_a   1.000
_cell.length_b   1.000
_cell.length_c   1.000
_cell.angle_alpha   90.00
_cell.angle_beta   90.00
_cell.angle_gamma   90.00
#
_symmetry.space_group_name_H-M   'P 1'
#
loop_
_entity.id
_entity.type
_entity.pdbx_description
1 polymer ?
#
loop_
_entity_poly.entity_id
_entity_poly.type
_entity_poly.pdbx_seq_one_letter_code
_entity_poly.pdbx_strand_id
1 'polypeptide(L)'
;MKRIYILLISVLVWSTVKAVDNTFYFTDAAIMPGQTANIQLCMRNVATDLTCLEAEIQLPEGLSLVVDEAGEPVVTQIRNRTASHEILANALDNGNLKLLISSIDADMFAEGDGPLMSFCVQADVNATTGICTVETVGQSLLVNTAAEAYYSVGVTGNVLVTDDPTGIMTMDYVQQTSDDKIYNLAGQRVSKAKNGIFIKNGKKELHR
;
A
#
# COMPACT_ATOMS: atom_id res chain seq x y z
N MET A 1 -42.32 -25.33 49.86
CA MET A 1 -41.63 -24.20 49.24
C MET A 1 -40.73 -24.75 48.14
N LYS A 2 -41.16 -24.65 46.88
CA LYS A 2 -40.37 -25.12 45.71
C LYS A 2 -39.43 -24.00 45.27
N ARG A 3 -38.14 -24.24 45.34
CA ARG A 3 -37.10 -23.29 44.83
C ARG A 3 -37.00 -23.49 43.32
N ILE A 4 -37.38 -22.51 42.55
CA ILE A 4 -37.19 -22.46 41.09
C ILE A 4 -35.79 -21.90 40.85
N TYR A 5 -34.89 -22.72 40.34
CA TYR A 5 -33.59 -22.26 39.84
C TYR A 5 -33.79 -21.79 38.41
N ILE A 6 -33.71 -20.48 38.22
CA ILE A 6 -33.66 -19.87 36.90
C ILE A 6 -32.21 -20.02 36.41
N LEU A 7 -32.01 -20.91 35.48
CA LEU A 7 -30.73 -21.12 34.82
C LEU A 7 -30.62 -20.05 33.73
N LEU A 8 -29.88 -18.98 34.00
CA LEU A 8 -29.60 -17.92 33.05
C LEU A 8 -28.55 -18.44 32.08
N ILE A 9 -29.00 -18.99 30.94
CA ILE A 9 -28.09 -19.33 29.84
C ILE A 9 -27.72 -18.03 29.14
N SER A 10 -26.56 -17.51 29.49
CA SER A 10 -25.92 -16.44 28.71
C SER A 10 -25.45 -17.07 27.40
N VAL A 11 -26.21 -16.84 26.33
CA VAL A 11 -25.76 -17.10 24.97
C VAL A 11 -24.71 -16.09 24.66
N LEU A 12 -23.45 -16.45 24.86
CA LEU A 12 -22.32 -15.71 24.28
C LEU A 12 -22.42 -15.88 22.76
N VAL A 13 -22.98 -14.87 22.10
CA VAL A 13 -22.85 -14.72 20.65
C VAL A 13 -21.39 -14.39 20.39
N TRP A 14 -20.61 -15.41 20.08
CA TRP A 14 -19.28 -15.22 19.52
C TRP A 14 -19.47 -14.74 18.11
N SER A 15 -19.44 -13.42 17.91
CA SER A 15 -19.21 -12.87 16.58
C SER A 15 -17.80 -13.29 16.17
N THR A 16 -17.73 -14.35 15.35
CA THR A 16 -16.49 -14.70 14.67
C THR A 16 -16.17 -13.54 13.72
N VAL A 17 -15.23 -12.69 14.13
CA VAL A 17 -14.60 -11.77 13.19
C VAL A 17 -13.89 -12.67 12.19
N LYS A 18 -14.49 -12.84 11.02
CA LYS A 18 -13.80 -13.50 9.91
C LYS A 18 -12.66 -12.60 9.51
N ALA A 19 -11.42 -13.04 9.73
CA ALA A 19 -10.28 -12.42 9.09
C ALA A 19 -10.48 -12.57 7.58
N VAL A 20 -10.54 -11.46 6.87
CA VAL A 20 -10.68 -11.49 5.42
C VAL A 20 -9.28 -11.78 4.87
N ASP A 21 -9.14 -12.86 4.10
CA ASP A 21 -7.92 -13.17 3.36
C ASP A 21 -7.64 -12.13 2.25
N ASN A 22 -8.57 -11.21 2.06
CA ASN A 22 -8.49 -10.12 1.10
C ASN A 22 -7.86 -8.89 1.77
N THR A 23 -6.80 -8.38 1.21
CA THR A 23 -6.11 -7.19 1.71
C THR A 23 -5.95 -6.17 0.61
N PHE A 24 -6.06 -4.89 0.95
CA PHE A 24 -5.59 -3.82 0.09
C PHE A 24 -4.35 -3.16 0.70
N TYR A 25 -3.53 -2.54 -0.14
CA TYR A 25 -2.27 -1.93 0.27
C TYR A 25 -1.86 -0.85 -0.74
N PHE A 26 -0.93 0.02 -0.33
CA PHE A 26 -0.32 1.00 -1.23
C PHE A 26 1.03 0.48 -1.73
N THR A 27 1.37 0.80 -2.99
CA THR A 27 2.74 0.60 -3.46
C THR A 27 3.64 1.70 -2.93
N ASP A 28 4.90 1.35 -2.66
CA ASP A 28 5.92 2.35 -2.41
C ASP A 28 6.14 3.23 -3.64
N ALA A 29 6.39 4.52 -3.41
CA ALA A 29 6.66 5.49 -4.45
C ALA A 29 7.90 6.32 -4.11
N ALA A 30 8.52 6.93 -5.12
CA ALA A 30 9.59 7.91 -4.93
C ALA A 30 9.21 9.21 -5.67
N ILE A 31 9.51 10.35 -5.06
CA ILE A 31 9.15 11.66 -5.57
C ILE A 31 10.26 12.67 -5.28
N MET A 32 10.51 13.59 -6.20
CA MET A 32 11.39 14.73 -5.93
C MET A 32 10.60 15.93 -5.41
N PRO A 33 11.19 16.78 -4.57
CA PRO A 33 10.58 18.05 -4.18
C PRO A 33 10.08 18.84 -5.39
N GLY A 34 8.85 19.35 -5.33
CA GLY A 34 8.17 20.07 -6.41
C GLY A 34 7.65 19.22 -7.56
N GLN A 35 7.89 17.92 -7.58
CA GLN A 35 7.42 17.00 -8.64
C GLN A 35 6.16 16.24 -8.24
N THR A 36 5.57 15.53 -9.19
CA THR A 36 4.41 14.67 -8.99
C THR A 36 4.77 13.20 -9.11
N ALA A 37 4.05 12.34 -8.41
CA ALA A 37 4.14 10.88 -8.52
C ALA A 37 2.76 10.24 -8.39
N ASN A 38 2.63 9.01 -8.90
CA ASN A 38 1.42 8.21 -8.73
C ASN A 38 1.63 7.16 -7.65
N ILE A 39 0.72 7.11 -6.68
CA ILE A 39 0.64 6.07 -5.67
C ILE A 39 -0.46 5.11 -6.11
N GLN A 40 -0.16 3.80 -6.15
CA GLN A 40 -1.15 2.79 -6.51
C GLN A 40 -1.81 2.24 -5.26
N LEU A 41 -3.13 2.14 -5.29
CA LEU A 41 -3.92 1.35 -4.37
C LEU A 41 -4.12 -0.03 -4.99
N CYS A 42 -3.55 -1.04 -4.35
CA CYS A 42 -3.57 -2.43 -4.76
C CYS A 42 -4.48 -3.25 -3.87
N MET A 43 -4.99 -4.36 -4.39
CA MET A 43 -5.73 -5.34 -3.63
C MET A 43 -5.21 -6.74 -3.94
N ARG A 44 -4.97 -7.51 -2.87
CA ARG A 44 -4.82 -8.96 -2.94
C ARG A 44 -6.15 -9.56 -2.49
N ASN A 45 -6.91 -10.12 -3.41
CA ASN A 45 -8.13 -10.86 -3.11
C ASN A 45 -7.97 -12.32 -3.59
N VAL A 46 -8.05 -13.23 -2.65
CA VAL A 46 -8.02 -14.69 -2.89
C VAL A 46 -9.43 -15.26 -3.00
N ALA A 47 -10.43 -14.51 -2.54
CA ALA A 47 -11.84 -14.72 -2.81
C ALA A 47 -12.35 -13.61 -3.72
N THR A 48 -13.15 -13.96 -4.70
CA THR A 48 -13.61 -13.05 -5.77
C THR A 48 -14.97 -12.45 -5.48
N ASP A 49 -15.37 -12.37 -4.24
CA ASP A 49 -16.71 -11.94 -3.85
C ASP A 49 -16.81 -10.48 -3.39
N LEU A 50 -15.69 -9.73 -3.36
CA LEU A 50 -15.68 -8.31 -3.01
C LEU A 50 -16.14 -7.45 -4.17
N THR A 51 -17.08 -6.52 -3.89
CA THR A 51 -17.73 -5.64 -4.87
C THR A 51 -17.50 -4.16 -4.60
N CYS A 52 -17.04 -3.82 -3.40
CA CYS A 52 -16.87 -2.43 -2.99
C CYS A 52 -15.69 -2.26 -2.03
N LEU A 53 -15.00 -1.14 -2.16
CA LEU A 53 -13.99 -0.65 -1.23
C LEU A 53 -14.23 0.84 -0.97
N GLU A 54 -14.33 1.22 0.31
CA GLU A 54 -14.35 2.61 0.74
C GLU A 54 -13.20 2.86 1.72
N ALA A 55 -12.45 3.95 1.53
CA ALA A 55 -11.36 4.34 2.39
C ALA A 55 -11.22 5.87 2.45
N GLU A 56 -10.68 6.37 3.55
CA GLU A 56 -10.13 7.70 3.65
C GLU A 56 -8.62 7.57 3.77
N ILE A 57 -7.88 8.32 2.96
CA ILE A 57 -6.43 8.23 2.83
C ILE A 57 -5.84 9.56 3.26
N GLN A 58 -4.97 9.53 4.26
CA GLN A 58 -4.23 10.67 4.74
C GLN A 58 -2.87 10.73 4.05
N LEU A 59 -2.54 11.91 3.53
CA LEU A 59 -1.20 12.20 3.03
C LEU A 59 -0.33 12.75 4.16
N PRO A 60 0.97 12.41 4.18
CA PRO A 60 1.90 12.97 5.13
C PRO A 60 2.17 14.45 4.82
N GLU A 61 2.67 15.19 5.82
CA GLU A 61 3.12 16.57 5.64
C GLU A 61 4.14 16.68 4.50
N GLY A 62 4.02 17.72 3.68
CA GLY A 62 4.85 17.94 2.49
C GLY A 62 4.38 17.24 1.23
N LEU A 63 3.29 16.44 1.30
CA LEU A 63 2.61 15.90 0.12
C LEU A 63 1.17 16.42 0.04
N SER A 64 0.71 16.70 -1.17
CA SER A 64 -0.67 17.12 -1.44
C SER A 64 -1.26 16.33 -2.62
N LEU A 65 -2.60 16.25 -2.68
CA LEU A 65 -3.28 15.69 -3.85
C LEU A 65 -3.11 16.62 -5.05
N VAL A 66 -2.85 16.03 -6.19
CA VAL A 66 -3.01 16.76 -7.46
C VAL A 66 -4.47 16.74 -7.82
N VAL A 67 -5.05 17.93 -8.03
CA VAL A 67 -6.43 18.10 -8.48
C VAL A 67 -6.47 18.69 -9.88
N ASP A 68 -7.53 18.40 -10.61
CA ASP A 68 -7.79 18.96 -11.94
C ASP A 68 -8.39 20.38 -11.85
N GLU A 69 -8.79 20.94 -13.00
CA GLU A 69 -9.41 22.28 -13.10
C GLU A 69 -10.76 22.37 -12.38
N ALA A 70 -11.45 21.24 -12.16
CA ALA A 70 -12.70 21.18 -11.39
C ALA A 70 -12.47 21.02 -9.88
N GLY A 71 -11.24 20.83 -9.44
CA GLY A 71 -10.89 20.56 -8.04
C GLY A 71 -10.99 19.09 -7.65
N GLU A 72 -11.20 18.20 -8.63
CA GLU A 72 -11.30 16.76 -8.38
C GLU A 72 -9.92 16.11 -8.36
N PRO A 73 -9.65 15.15 -7.46
CA PRO A 73 -8.39 14.43 -7.42
C PRO A 73 -8.08 13.72 -8.74
N VAL A 74 -6.85 13.87 -9.22
CA VAL A 74 -6.38 13.17 -10.41
C VAL A 74 -6.17 11.70 -10.09
N VAL A 75 -7.09 10.85 -10.55
CA VAL A 75 -7.06 9.40 -10.35
C VAL A 75 -7.06 8.65 -11.67
N THR A 76 -6.46 7.47 -11.70
CA THR A 76 -6.44 6.60 -12.88
C THR A 76 -6.93 5.21 -12.49
N GLN A 77 -8.02 4.78 -13.12
CA GLN A 77 -8.60 3.46 -12.95
C GLN A 77 -7.77 2.38 -13.67
N ILE A 78 -7.55 1.24 -13.03
CA ILE A 78 -6.89 0.08 -13.63
C ILE A 78 -7.96 -0.92 -14.09
N ARG A 79 -8.40 -0.80 -15.31
CA ARG A 79 -9.60 -1.47 -15.86
C ARG A 79 -9.53 -3.00 -15.86
N ASN A 80 -8.37 -3.62 -15.92
CA ASN A 80 -8.25 -5.09 -15.85
C ASN A 80 -8.70 -5.69 -14.52
N ARG A 81 -8.81 -4.88 -13.47
CA ARG A 81 -9.25 -5.28 -12.13
C ARG A 81 -10.61 -4.69 -11.75
N THR A 82 -10.96 -3.55 -12.35
CA THR A 82 -12.12 -2.72 -11.97
C THR A 82 -12.98 -2.34 -13.19
N ALA A 83 -13.06 -3.21 -14.21
CA ALA A 83 -13.70 -2.89 -15.49
C ALA A 83 -15.15 -2.40 -15.36
N SER A 84 -15.92 -2.97 -14.44
CA SER A 84 -17.33 -2.67 -14.16
C SER A 84 -17.54 -1.81 -12.89
N HIS A 85 -16.46 -1.29 -12.31
CA HIS A 85 -16.53 -0.44 -11.13
C HIS A 85 -16.41 1.04 -11.52
N GLU A 86 -17.06 1.88 -10.74
CA GLU A 86 -16.85 3.32 -10.73
C GLU A 86 -15.92 3.71 -9.57
N ILE A 87 -15.09 4.71 -9.81
CA ILE A 87 -14.21 5.29 -8.79
C ILE A 87 -14.69 6.69 -8.51
N LEU A 88 -15.18 6.91 -7.30
CA LEU A 88 -15.48 8.24 -6.77
C LEU A 88 -14.36 8.65 -5.84
N ALA A 89 -13.70 9.75 -6.15
CA ALA A 89 -12.57 10.29 -5.40
C ALA A 89 -12.82 11.77 -5.09
N ASN A 90 -12.77 12.14 -3.82
CA ASN A 90 -12.99 13.52 -3.39
C ASN A 90 -11.84 13.98 -2.49
N ALA A 91 -11.33 15.17 -2.76
CA ALA A 91 -10.43 15.87 -1.83
C ALA A 91 -11.25 16.44 -0.67
N LEU A 92 -10.88 16.09 0.56
CA LEU A 92 -11.52 16.63 1.75
C LEU A 92 -10.84 17.94 2.19
N ASP A 93 -11.54 18.76 2.99
CA ASP A 93 -11.02 20.03 3.49
C ASP A 93 -9.72 19.89 4.33
N ASN A 94 -9.51 18.72 4.92
CA ASN A 94 -8.29 18.38 5.67
C ASN A 94 -7.13 17.90 4.78
N GLY A 95 -7.31 17.88 3.45
CA GLY A 95 -6.30 17.40 2.48
C GLY A 95 -6.31 15.89 2.25
N ASN A 96 -7.15 15.12 2.95
CA ASN A 96 -7.27 13.68 2.74
C ASN A 96 -8.01 13.36 1.44
N LEU A 97 -7.75 12.17 0.89
CA LEU A 97 -8.49 11.60 -0.22
C LEU A 97 -9.59 10.68 0.32
N LYS A 98 -10.86 11.01 0.07
CA LYS A 98 -11.97 10.08 0.27
C LYS A 98 -12.22 9.30 -1.01
N LEU A 99 -12.22 7.97 -0.90
CA LEU A 99 -12.30 7.06 -2.04
C LEU A 99 -13.44 6.07 -1.85
N LEU A 100 -14.21 5.86 -2.91
CA LEU A 100 -15.19 4.78 -3.05
C LEU A 100 -14.99 4.12 -4.41
N ILE A 101 -14.74 2.82 -4.42
CA ILE A 101 -14.69 1.98 -5.63
C ILE A 101 -15.84 0.99 -5.51
N SER A 102 -16.83 1.06 -6.39
CA SER A 102 -18.03 0.22 -6.31
C SER A 102 -18.59 -0.11 -7.68
N SER A 103 -19.28 -1.24 -7.78
CA SER A 103 -20.08 -1.60 -8.96
C SER A 103 -21.56 -1.44 -8.65
N ILE A 104 -22.31 -0.78 -9.56
CA ILE A 104 -23.75 -0.61 -9.41
C ILE A 104 -24.49 -1.96 -9.57
N ASP A 105 -23.92 -2.86 -10.35
CA ASP A 105 -24.45 -4.20 -10.61
C ASP A 105 -23.90 -5.25 -9.61
N ALA A 106 -23.20 -4.80 -8.58
CA ALA A 106 -22.50 -5.65 -7.59
C ALA A 106 -21.52 -6.65 -8.24
N ASP A 107 -20.88 -6.23 -9.35
CA ASP A 107 -19.79 -6.99 -9.94
C ASP A 107 -18.60 -7.10 -8.98
N MET A 108 -17.94 -8.23 -9.02
CA MET A 108 -16.78 -8.49 -8.18
C MET A 108 -15.51 -7.87 -8.76
N PHE A 109 -14.60 -7.46 -7.90
CA PHE A 109 -13.23 -7.19 -8.34
C PHE A 109 -12.61 -8.44 -8.95
N ALA A 110 -11.91 -8.30 -10.07
CA ALA A 110 -11.19 -9.43 -10.65
C ALA A 110 -10.18 -10.02 -9.63
N GLU A 111 -10.13 -11.35 -9.55
CA GLU A 111 -9.23 -12.07 -8.65
C GLU A 111 -7.77 -11.76 -8.94
N GLY A 112 -6.94 -11.76 -7.91
CA GLY A 112 -5.50 -11.64 -8.02
C GLY A 112 -4.87 -10.63 -7.06
N ASP A 113 -3.61 -10.31 -7.32
CA ASP A 113 -2.81 -9.32 -6.60
C ASP A 113 -2.40 -8.21 -7.58
N GLY A 114 -2.65 -6.96 -7.22
CA GLY A 114 -2.24 -5.83 -8.04
C GLY A 114 -3.15 -4.60 -7.93
N PRO A 115 -2.85 -3.55 -8.72
CA PRO A 115 -3.48 -2.25 -8.59
C PRO A 115 -4.94 -2.25 -9.05
N LEU A 116 -5.78 -1.56 -8.29
CA LEU A 116 -7.15 -1.20 -8.62
C LEU A 116 -7.20 0.17 -9.30
N MET A 117 -6.42 1.11 -8.76
CA MET A 117 -6.30 2.48 -9.22
C MET A 117 -4.98 3.09 -8.80
N SER A 118 -4.69 4.28 -9.33
CA SER A 118 -3.66 5.16 -8.78
C SER A 118 -4.22 6.56 -8.57
N PHE A 119 -3.65 7.30 -7.63
CA PHE A 119 -3.90 8.72 -7.42
C PHE A 119 -2.60 9.51 -7.49
N CYS A 120 -2.69 10.73 -8.00
CA CYS A 120 -1.53 11.59 -8.21
C CYS A 120 -1.30 12.48 -7.00
N VAL A 121 -0.06 12.52 -6.52
CA VAL A 121 0.39 13.41 -5.43
C VAL A 121 1.50 14.31 -5.92
N GLN A 122 1.64 15.48 -5.29
CA GLN A 122 2.72 16.43 -5.50
C GLN A 122 3.47 16.62 -4.19
N ALA A 123 4.81 16.61 -4.25
CA ALA A 123 5.65 17.02 -3.14
C ALA A 123 5.84 18.55 -3.16
N ASP A 124 5.80 19.17 -1.99
CA ASP A 124 6.16 20.58 -1.83
C ASP A 124 7.59 20.82 -2.32
N VAL A 125 7.84 22.00 -2.86
CA VAL A 125 9.20 22.40 -3.32
C VAL A 125 10.24 22.38 -2.19
N ASN A 126 9.78 22.51 -0.94
CA ASN A 126 10.60 22.46 0.26
C ASN A 126 10.37 21.18 1.08
N ALA A 127 9.77 20.15 0.48
CA ALA A 127 9.55 18.89 1.17
C ALA A 127 10.87 18.32 1.68
N THR A 128 10.89 17.90 2.93
CA THR A 128 12.07 17.29 3.54
C THR A 128 12.33 15.91 2.92
N THR A 129 13.57 15.67 2.50
CA THR A 129 14.00 14.36 1.98
C THR A 129 13.91 13.31 3.08
N GLY A 130 13.41 12.13 2.73
CA GLY A 130 13.22 11.01 3.66
C GLY A 130 12.01 10.16 3.29
N ILE A 131 11.77 9.14 4.10
CA ILE A 131 10.58 8.29 3.96
C ILE A 131 9.44 8.93 4.75
N CYS A 132 8.32 9.15 4.08
CA CYS A 132 7.06 9.52 4.69
C CYS A 132 5.99 8.46 4.39
N THR A 133 4.92 8.43 5.19
CA THR A 133 3.93 7.36 5.16
C THR A 133 2.58 7.92 4.75
N VAL A 134 1.99 7.31 3.71
CA VAL A 134 0.57 7.45 3.37
C VAL A 134 -0.19 6.39 4.15
N GLU A 135 -1.31 6.74 4.76
CA GLU A 135 -2.07 5.81 5.59
C GLU A 135 -3.58 5.98 5.46
N THR A 136 -4.33 4.92 5.78
CA THR A 136 -5.80 5.03 5.89
C THR A 136 -6.21 5.54 7.26
N VAL A 137 -7.20 6.45 7.27
CA VAL A 137 -7.78 7.03 8.49
C VAL A 137 -8.99 6.20 8.92
N GLY A 138 -9.00 5.80 10.17
CA GLY A 138 -10.13 5.06 10.73
C GLY A 138 -10.30 3.67 10.11
N GLN A 139 -11.56 3.29 9.90
CA GLN A 139 -11.92 1.99 9.31
C GLN A 139 -12.19 2.14 7.83
N SER A 140 -11.49 1.36 7.02
CA SER A 140 -11.84 1.15 5.61
C SER A 140 -12.86 0.04 5.49
N LEU A 141 -13.83 0.21 4.60
CA LEU A 141 -14.93 -0.71 4.40
C LEU A 141 -14.72 -1.52 3.11
N LEU A 142 -14.87 -2.83 3.22
CA LEU A 142 -14.99 -3.76 2.09
C LEU A 142 -16.37 -4.41 2.15
N VAL A 143 -17.01 -4.61 1.01
CA VAL A 143 -18.33 -5.24 0.93
C VAL A 143 -18.28 -6.38 -0.08
N ASN A 144 -18.91 -7.52 0.26
CA ASN A 144 -19.03 -8.66 -0.65
C ASN A 144 -20.39 -8.69 -1.37
N THR A 145 -20.58 -9.66 -2.26
CA THR A 145 -21.83 -9.86 -3.02
C THR A 145 -23.05 -10.16 -2.15
N ALA A 146 -22.85 -10.64 -0.91
CA ALA A 146 -23.91 -10.86 0.05
C ALA A 146 -24.25 -9.60 0.89
N ALA A 147 -23.68 -8.45 0.54
CA ALA A 147 -23.75 -7.20 1.29
C ALA A 147 -23.22 -7.30 2.74
N GLU A 148 -22.32 -8.24 3.00
CA GLU A 148 -21.60 -8.31 4.26
C GLU A 148 -20.44 -7.34 4.27
N ALA A 149 -20.31 -6.60 5.37
CA ALA A 149 -19.26 -5.60 5.55
C ALA A 149 -18.06 -6.19 6.30
N TYR A 150 -16.88 -5.88 5.80
CA TYR A 150 -15.59 -6.18 6.41
C TYR A 150 -14.82 -4.89 6.63
N TYR A 151 -14.07 -4.81 7.72
CA TYR A 151 -13.35 -3.59 8.07
C TYR A 151 -11.86 -3.86 8.13
N SER A 152 -11.07 -2.93 7.61
CA SER A 152 -9.62 -2.89 7.70
C SER A 152 -9.17 -1.58 8.34
N VAL A 153 -8.06 -1.61 9.06
CA VAL A 153 -7.50 -0.43 9.74
C VAL A 153 -5.99 -0.36 9.53
N GLY A 154 -5.44 0.86 9.52
CA GLY A 154 -4.00 1.08 9.55
C GLY A 154 -3.25 0.57 8.33
N VAL A 155 -3.87 0.66 7.14
CA VAL A 155 -3.17 0.34 5.88
C VAL A 155 -2.23 1.47 5.54
N THR A 156 -0.96 1.16 5.31
CA THR A 156 0.12 2.12 5.08
C THR A 156 0.90 1.83 3.81
N GLY A 157 1.53 2.86 3.26
CA GLY A 157 2.50 2.77 2.16
C GLY A 157 3.59 3.83 2.33
N ASN A 158 4.77 3.60 1.77
CA ASN A 158 5.89 4.51 1.90
C ASN A 158 6.05 5.37 0.66
N VAL A 159 6.36 6.65 0.88
CA VAL A 159 6.79 7.57 -0.18
C VAL A 159 8.16 8.11 0.18
N LEU A 160 9.14 7.84 -0.67
CA LEU A 160 10.48 8.37 -0.52
C LEU A 160 10.56 9.74 -1.20
N VAL A 161 10.70 10.81 -0.43
CA VAL A 161 11.06 12.12 -0.96
C VAL A 161 12.59 12.17 -1.11
N THR A 162 13.10 12.37 -2.33
CA THR A 162 14.54 12.29 -2.63
C THR A 162 14.94 13.27 -3.72
N ASP A 163 16.16 13.80 -3.64
CA ASP A 163 16.77 14.64 -4.69
C ASP A 163 17.35 13.80 -5.84
N ASP A 164 17.43 12.47 -5.68
CA ASP A 164 17.94 11.55 -6.70
C ASP A 164 16.81 10.93 -7.52
N PRO A 165 16.67 11.30 -8.81
CA PRO A 165 15.59 10.79 -9.67
C PRO A 165 15.80 9.33 -10.10
N THR A 166 16.92 8.69 -9.80
CA THR A 166 17.23 7.36 -10.33
C THR A 166 16.41 6.25 -9.69
N GLY A 167 15.64 6.56 -8.63
CA GLY A 167 14.62 5.66 -8.07
C GLY A 167 15.12 4.30 -7.59
N ILE A 168 16.43 4.09 -7.52
CA ILE A 168 16.99 2.93 -6.85
C ILE A 168 16.94 3.26 -5.37
N MET A 169 15.88 2.82 -4.69
CA MET A 169 15.89 2.76 -3.24
C MET A 169 17.08 1.90 -2.84
N THR A 170 18.19 2.53 -2.47
CA THR A 170 19.12 1.87 -1.58
C THR A 170 18.38 1.78 -0.25
N MET A 171 17.66 0.68 -0.03
CA MET A 171 17.26 0.34 1.33
C MET A 171 18.57 0.37 2.11
N ASP A 172 18.70 1.33 3.01
CA ASP A 172 19.65 1.21 4.11
C ASP A 172 19.16 0.01 4.94
N TYR A 173 19.60 -1.14 4.48
CA TYR A 173 19.44 -2.37 5.22
C TYR A 173 20.14 -2.14 6.55
N VAL A 174 19.35 -1.99 7.60
CA VAL A 174 19.83 -2.05 8.99
C VAL A 174 20.94 -3.06 9.04
N GLN A 175 22.14 -2.55 9.31
CA GLN A 175 23.39 -3.25 9.59
C GLN A 175 23.31 -4.77 9.43
N GLN A 176 23.43 -5.25 8.21
CA GLN A 176 23.87 -6.60 8.02
C GLN A 176 25.31 -6.64 8.55
N THR A 177 25.50 -7.34 9.64
CA THR A 177 26.82 -7.75 10.13
C THR A 177 27.69 -8.06 8.91
N SER A 178 28.82 -7.36 8.79
CA SER A 178 29.77 -7.48 7.70
C SER A 178 30.02 -8.95 7.38
N ASP A 179 29.33 -9.46 6.36
CA ASP A 179 29.55 -10.82 5.90
C ASP A 179 30.80 -10.75 5.03
N ASP A 180 31.93 -11.22 5.56
CA ASP A 180 33.22 -11.23 4.86
C ASP A 180 33.25 -12.12 3.58
N LYS A 181 32.06 -12.40 3.03
CA LYS A 181 31.90 -13.18 1.82
C LYS A 181 32.32 -12.37 0.59
N ILE A 182 33.14 -12.98 -0.23
CA ILE A 182 33.64 -12.43 -1.47
C ILE A 182 32.92 -13.12 -2.63
N TYR A 183 32.47 -12.35 -3.62
CA TYR A 183 31.80 -12.86 -4.81
C TYR A 183 32.56 -12.43 -6.07
N ASN A 184 32.59 -13.28 -7.09
CA ASN A 184 33.05 -12.90 -8.43
C ASN A 184 31.96 -12.10 -9.18
N LEU A 185 32.27 -11.57 -10.36
CA LEU A 185 31.32 -10.80 -11.18
C LEU A 185 30.12 -11.62 -11.67
N ALA A 186 30.19 -12.94 -11.63
CA ALA A 186 29.09 -13.85 -11.95
C ALA A 186 28.18 -14.15 -10.73
N GLY A 187 28.43 -13.48 -9.56
CA GLY A 187 27.66 -13.68 -8.33
C GLY A 187 28.00 -14.96 -7.56
N GLN A 188 29.02 -15.69 -7.95
CA GLN A 188 29.45 -16.92 -7.27
C GLN A 188 30.37 -16.57 -6.08
N ARG A 189 30.10 -17.17 -4.92
CA ARG A 189 30.96 -17.02 -3.74
C ARG A 189 32.33 -17.66 -3.97
N VAL A 190 33.36 -16.90 -3.63
CA VAL A 190 34.77 -17.39 -3.72
C VAL A 190 35.42 -17.34 -2.33
N SER A 191 36.22 -18.34 -2.02
CA SER A 191 36.90 -18.46 -0.71
C SER A 191 38.11 -17.55 -0.57
N LYS A 192 38.70 -17.09 -1.65
CA LYS A 192 39.83 -16.14 -1.71
C LYS A 192 39.74 -15.31 -2.97
N ALA A 193 39.93 -14.00 -2.87
CA ALA A 193 40.15 -13.13 -4.01
C ALA A 193 41.52 -13.44 -4.61
N LYS A 194 41.53 -13.80 -5.89
CA LYS A 194 42.74 -13.86 -6.72
C LYS A 194 42.78 -12.60 -7.59
N ASN A 195 43.76 -12.46 -8.47
CA ASN A 195 43.82 -11.30 -9.38
C ASN A 195 42.49 -11.12 -10.13
N GLY A 196 41.90 -9.93 -10.02
CA GLY A 196 40.64 -9.62 -10.68
C GLY A 196 39.72 -8.70 -9.86
N ILE A 197 38.48 -8.50 -10.38
CA ILE A 197 37.46 -7.69 -9.73
C ILE A 197 36.53 -8.61 -8.97
N PHE A 198 36.28 -8.29 -7.71
CA PHE A 198 35.39 -9.01 -6.81
C PHE A 198 34.39 -8.04 -6.17
N ILE A 199 33.32 -8.58 -5.61
CA ILE A 199 32.33 -7.85 -4.84
C ILE A 199 32.45 -8.30 -3.39
N LYS A 200 32.78 -7.38 -2.50
CA LYS A 200 32.81 -7.58 -1.05
C LYS A 200 31.98 -6.49 -0.38
N ASN A 201 31.04 -6.87 0.50
CA ASN A 201 30.13 -5.95 1.18
C ASN A 201 29.42 -4.98 0.19
N GLY A 202 28.97 -5.50 -0.96
CA GLY A 202 28.31 -4.71 -2.00
C GLY A 202 29.23 -3.76 -2.80
N LYS A 203 30.55 -3.69 -2.49
CA LYS A 203 31.51 -2.85 -3.18
C LYS A 203 32.41 -3.65 -4.11
N LYS A 204 32.75 -3.06 -5.28
CA LYS A 204 33.73 -3.64 -6.19
C LYS A 204 35.15 -3.38 -5.69
N GLU A 205 35.95 -4.41 -5.54
CA GLU A 205 37.35 -4.36 -5.14
C GLU A 205 38.22 -4.97 -6.23
N LEU A 206 39.33 -4.33 -6.55
CA LEU A 206 40.35 -4.85 -7.48
C LEU A 206 41.48 -5.49 -6.67
N HIS A 207 41.66 -6.78 -6.81
CA HIS A 207 42.80 -7.52 -6.27
C HIS A 207 43.85 -7.72 -7.39
N ARG A 208 45.10 -7.36 -7.11
CA ARG A 208 46.26 -7.53 -7.99
C ARG A 208 47.19 -8.58 -7.43
#